data_140f4522e9ae4d08bbf60ab2e9f58142
#
_entry.id   140f4522e9ae4d08bbf60ab2e9f58142
#
_cell.length_a   1.000
_cell.length_b   1.000
_cell.length_c   1.000
_cell.angle_alpha   90.00
_cell.angle_beta   90.00
_cell.angle_gamma   90.00
#
_symmetry.space_group_name_H-M   'P 1'
#
loop_
_entity.id
_entity.type
_entity.pdbx_description
1 polymer ?
#
loop_
_entity_poly.entity_id
_entity_poly.type
_entity_poly.pdbx_seq_one_letter_code
_entity_poly.pdbx_strand_id
1 'polypeptide(L)'
;MQEKRTESPMTKVARFIVDKRKAFYLVFIAAFVFCAASINKVQVNNDITSYLPAQTETRRGLTIMDEEFITLGSANVMVSNVTYQTALDLSHKLENIEGVSEVAFDGTEEHYKNSSALFTISFDGEETDPATVEAMNEVLSALEGYDVYSSTQIGRDESATLQQEMTVILAIAAVVIVVVLLFTSKSYMEVPVYLIVFAAAAVLNMGTNFIFGTISFITNSIAVVLQLALAIDYAIIFCHRYMEERDNGLDPREADIAALSKAIVEISSSSLTTISGLVALMLMQLRIGFDMGIVLSKGIVFSMLCVFLLMPGLLMLFSGPIDRTRHRNLVPKINFWGKAVVRLRYILPPIFLVVVVVGAVLSSHCDYVFDNNDTDFDNKPAWRIADEKVTDTFGKKNTIAVLVPRGDY
;
A
#
# COMPACT_ATOMS: atom_id res chain seq x y z
N MET A 1 -6.07 -58.63 8.87
CA MET A 1 -6.75 -57.64 9.75
C MET A 1 -6.18 -56.27 9.41
N GLN A 2 -6.87 -55.48 8.58
CA GLN A 2 -6.49 -54.08 8.36
C GLN A 2 -6.93 -53.31 9.61
N GLU A 3 -5.96 -52.85 10.39
CA GLU A 3 -6.18 -51.85 11.43
C GLU A 3 -6.93 -50.67 10.85
N LYS A 4 -8.15 -50.42 11.25
CA LYS A 4 -8.87 -49.16 11.04
C LYS A 4 -8.06 -48.09 11.77
N ARG A 5 -7.04 -47.53 11.09
CA ARG A 5 -6.43 -46.28 11.54
C ARG A 5 -7.56 -45.25 11.63
N THR A 6 -7.89 -44.84 12.82
CA THR A 6 -8.82 -43.73 13.08
C THR A 6 -8.29 -42.51 12.32
N GLU A 7 -9.01 -42.15 11.26
CA GLU A 7 -8.65 -40.96 10.45
C GLU A 7 -8.52 -39.75 11.36
N SER A 8 -7.42 -39.01 11.19
CA SER A 8 -7.22 -37.78 11.97
C SER A 8 -8.37 -36.79 11.71
N PRO A 9 -8.73 -35.94 12.68
CA PRO A 9 -9.76 -34.94 12.49
C PRO A 9 -9.49 -34.05 11.25
N MET A 10 -8.22 -33.71 10.99
CA MET A 10 -7.82 -32.91 9.83
C MET A 10 -8.05 -33.61 8.50
N THR A 11 -7.84 -34.94 8.44
CA THR A 11 -8.13 -35.72 7.24
C THR A 11 -9.64 -35.73 6.91
N LYS A 12 -10.52 -35.76 7.95
CA LYS A 12 -11.97 -35.66 7.74
C LYS A 12 -12.38 -34.31 7.18
N VAL A 13 -11.80 -33.23 7.71
CA VAL A 13 -12.01 -31.86 7.20
C VAL A 13 -11.53 -31.75 5.76
N ALA A 14 -10.32 -32.21 5.46
CA ALA A 14 -9.75 -32.19 4.11
C ALA A 14 -10.64 -32.97 3.12
N ARG A 15 -11.10 -34.17 3.51
CA ARG A 15 -12.01 -34.99 2.69
C ARG A 15 -13.32 -34.26 2.42
N PHE A 16 -13.92 -33.64 3.43
CA PHE A 16 -15.14 -32.85 3.26
C PHE A 16 -14.95 -31.71 2.25
N ILE A 17 -13.85 -30.98 2.35
CA ILE A 17 -13.53 -29.87 1.43
C ILE A 17 -13.38 -30.38 0.00
N VAL A 18 -12.55 -31.40 -0.22
CA VAL A 18 -12.27 -31.96 -1.55
C VAL A 18 -13.53 -32.54 -2.19
N ASP A 19 -14.35 -33.26 -1.41
CA ASP A 19 -15.59 -33.89 -1.92
C ASP A 19 -16.67 -32.84 -2.24
N LYS A 20 -16.74 -31.75 -1.47
CA LYS A 20 -17.73 -30.66 -1.69
C LYS A 20 -17.19 -29.52 -2.56
N ARG A 21 -16.08 -29.69 -3.28
CA ARG A 21 -15.44 -28.66 -4.11
C ARG A 21 -16.38 -27.92 -5.06
N LYS A 22 -17.38 -28.62 -5.62
CA LYS A 22 -18.37 -27.99 -6.53
C LYS A 22 -19.22 -26.95 -5.82
N ALA A 23 -19.58 -27.18 -4.57
CA ALA A 23 -20.30 -26.23 -3.73
C ALA A 23 -19.41 -25.01 -3.41
N PHE A 24 -18.14 -25.27 -3.09
CA PHE A 24 -17.17 -24.19 -2.84
C PHE A 24 -16.94 -23.32 -4.08
N TYR A 25 -16.85 -23.88 -5.29
CA TYR A 25 -16.78 -23.08 -6.52
C TYR A 25 -17.95 -22.10 -6.63
N LEU A 26 -19.16 -22.59 -6.37
CA LEU A 26 -20.37 -21.77 -6.48
C LEU A 26 -20.34 -20.63 -5.45
N VAL A 27 -19.95 -20.93 -4.21
CA VAL A 27 -19.80 -19.93 -3.14
C VAL A 27 -18.75 -18.90 -3.51
N PHE A 28 -17.57 -19.33 -3.99
CA PHE A 28 -16.49 -18.41 -4.37
C PHE A 28 -16.85 -17.56 -5.59
N ILE A 29 -17.53 -18.11 -6.59
CA ILE A 29 -18.02 -17.34 -7.75
C ILE A 29 -19.03 -16.27 -7.29
N ALA A 30 -20.00 -16.64 -6.46
CA ALA A 30 -20.98 -15.70 -5.92
C ALA A 30 -20.31 -14.61 -5.07
N ALA A 31 -19.40 -14.98 -4.18
CA ALA A 31 -18.62 -14.06 -3.36
C ALA A 31 -17.73 -13.13 -4.21
N PHE A 32 -17.07 -13.68 -5.23
CA PHE A 32 -16.23 -12.91 -6.16
C PHE A 32 -17.05 -11.85 -6.92
N VAL A 33 -18.21 -12.24 -7.50
CA VAL A 33 -19.09 -11.30 -8.19
C VAL A 33 -19.60 -10.21 -7.26
N PHE A 34 -20.04 -10.60 -6.05
CA PHE A 34 -20.50 -9.65 -5.04
C PHE A 34 -19.39 -8.68 -4.65
N CYS A 35 -18.19 -9.17 -4.33
CA CYS A 35 -17.06 -8.35 -3.93
C CYS A 35 -16.56 -7.46 -5.07
N ALA A 36 -16.49 -7.98 -6.29
CA ALA A 36 -16.11 -7.18 -7.47
C ALA A 36 -17.07 -6.00 -7.71
N ALA A 37 -18.38 -6.23 -7.55
CA ALA A 37 -19.38 -5.17 -7.64
C ALA A 37 -19.33 -4.17 -6.47
N SER A 38 -18.77 -4.58 -5.33
CA SER A 38 -18.69 -3.76 -4.11
C SER A 38 -17.40 -2.95 -3.98
N ILE A 39 -16.38 -3.20 -4.80
CA ILE A 39 -15.10 -2.46 -4.77
C ILE A 39 -15.33 -0.95 -4.89
N ASN A 40 -16.22 -0.52 -5.79
CA ASN A 40 -16.52 0.91 -6.01
C ASN A 40 -17.30 1.57 -4.85
N LYS A 41 -17.74 0.79 -3.85
CA LYS A 41 -18.39 1.33 -2.65
C LYS A 41 -17.42 1.64 -1.52
N VAL A 42 -16.16 1.27 -1.69
CA VAL A 42 -15.10 1.54 -0.70
C VAL A 42 -14.77 3.02 -0.77
N GLN A 43 -14.93 3.71 0.35
CA GLN A 43 -14.53 5.10 0.48
C GLN A 43 -13.08 5.15 0.95
N VAL A 44 -12.26 5.91 0.22
CA VAL A 44 -10.85 6.09 0.53
C VAL A 44 -10.67 7.52 1.07
N ASN A 45 -10.11 7.61 2.27
CA ASN A 45 -9.76 8.90 2.87
C ASN A 45 -8.31 9.26 2.53
N ASN A 46 -8.13 10.38 1.85
CA ASN A 46 -6.85 10.88 1.39
C ASN A 46 -6.17 11.80 2.41
N ASP A 47 -6.90 12.27 3.41
CA ASP A 47 -6.38 13.14 4.46
C ASP A 47 -5.65 12.32 5.54
N ILE A 48 -4.31 12.41 5.55
CA ILE A 48 -3.45 11.76 6.56
C ILE A 48 -3.70 12.34 7.96
N THR A 49 -4.07 13.61 8.06
CA THR A 49 -4.26 14.30 9.35
C THR A 49 -5.44 13.73 10.13
N SER A 50 -6.44 13.17 9.43
CA SER A 50 -7.60 12.51 10.03
C SER A 50 -7.24 11.26 10.82
N TYR A 51 -6.04 10.67 10.59
CA TYR A 51 -5.52 9.50 11.30
C TYR A 51 -4.68 9.85 12.54
N LEU A 52 -4.45 11.15 12.79
CA LEU A 52 -3.81 11.58 14.03
C LEU A 52 -4.66 11.20 15.26
N PRO A 53 -4.02 10.83 16.38
CA PRO A 53 -4.78 10.53 17.60
C PRO A 53 -5.61 11.75 18.05
N ALA A 54 -6.88 11.54 18.37
CA ALA A 54 -7.81 12.62 18.74
C ALA A 54 -7.37 13.45 19.96
N GLN A 55 -6.45 12.91 20.76
CA GLN A 55 -5.94 13.55 21.98
C GLN A 55 -4.76 14.51 21.71
N THR A 56 -4.18 14.49 20.51
CA THR A 56 -3.08 15.38 20.16
C THR A 56 -3.56 16.82 20.00
N GLU A 57 -2.76 17.77 20.46
CA GLU A 57 -3.05 19.20 20.30
C GLU A 57 -3.20 19.59 18.83
N THR A 58 -2.36 19.01 17.95
CA THR A 58 -2.44 19.21 16.50
C THR A 58 -3.82 18.79 15.96
N ARG A 59 -4.32 17.58 16.33
CA ARG A 59 -5.66 17.15 15.86
C ARG A 59 -6.77 18.01 16.39
N ARG A 60 -6.70 18.43 17.65
CA ARG A 60 -7.66 19.36 18.22
C ARG A 60 -7.61 20.72 17.54
N GLY A 61 -6.41 21.24 17.28
CA GLY A 61 -6.23 22.48 16.54
C GLY A 61 -6.84 22.41 15.13
N LEU A 62 -6.54 21.35 14.37
CA LEU A 62 -7.12 21.13 13.04
C LEU A 62 -8.66 21.05 13.10
N THR A 63 -9.22 20.32 14.06
CA THR A 63 -10.68 20.24 14.22
C THR A 63 -11.31 21.62 14.50
N ILE A 64 -10.68 22.44 15.35
CA ILE A 64 -11.16 23.80 15.61
C ILE A 64 -11.03 24.67 14.34
N MET A 65 -9.95 24.49 13.58
CA MET A 65 -9.78 25.21 12.31
C MET A 65 -10.89 24.85 11.32
N ASP A 66 -11.19 23.56 11.18
CA ASP A 66 -12.23 23.08 10.26
C ASP A 66 -13.65 23.51 10.67
N GLU A 67 -13.92 23.62 12.00
CA GLU A 67 -15.24 23.99 12.52
C GLU A 67 -15.49 25.50 12.63
N GLU A 68 -14.43 26.26 12.93
CA GLU A 68 -14.56 27.70 13.27
C GLU A 68 -13.95 28.64 12.22
N PHE A 69 -13.11 28.13 11.30
CA PHE A 69 -12.41 28.93 10.30
C PHE A 69 -12.60 28.34 8.92
N ILE A 70 -12.68 29.20 7.93
CA ILE A 70 -12.57 28.81 6.51
C ILE A 70 -11.09 28.89 6.14
N THR A 71 -10.47 27.77 5.82
CA THR A 71 -9.10 27.72 5.36
C THR A 71 -9.06 27.93 3.86
N LEU A 72 -8.82 29.19 3.46
CA LEU A 72 -8.74 29.55 2.05
C LEU A 72 -7.50 28.95 1.39
N GLY A 73 -7.64 28.57 0.13
CA GLY A 73 -6.53 28.09 -0.70
C GLY A 73 -5.45 29.16 -0.85
N SER A 74 -4.18 28.75 -0.80
CA SER A 74 -3.04 29.65 -1.01
C SER A 74 -1.99 29.04 -1.93
N ALA A 75 -1.29 29.89 -2.68
CA ALA A 75 -0.20 29.50 -3.56
C ALA A 75 0.97 30.48 -3.49
N ASN A 76 2.19 29.94 -3.42
CA ASN A 76 3.41 30.71 -3.63
C ASN A 76 3.89 30.49 -5.07
N VAL A 77 3.84 31.53 -5.88
CA VAL A 77 4.23 31.47 -7.29
C VAL A 77 5.45 32.38 -7.52
N MET A 78 6.58 31.74 -7.84
CA MET A 78 7.80 32.44 -8.18
C MET A 78 7.93 32.60 -9.70
N VAL A 79 8.25 33.80 -10.14
CA VAL A 79 8.59 34.11 -11.53
C VAL A 79 10.03 34.59 -11.58
N SER A 80 10.88 33.89 -12.31
CA SER A 80 12.31 34.20 -12.41
C SER A 80 12.62 35.09 -13.64
N ASN A 81 13.76 35.77 -13.58
CA ASN A 81 14.27 36.61 -14.68
C ASN A 81 13.34 37.77 -15.08
N VAL A 82 12.69 38.40 -14.11
CA VAL A 82 11.81 39.54 -14.31
C VAL A 82 12.32 40.79 -13.62
N THR A 83 12.02 41.95 -14.17
CA THR A 83 12.28 43.23 -13.50
C THR A 83 11.21 43.49 -12.44
N TYR A 84 11.53 44.32 -11.45
CA TYR A 84 10.56 44.70 -10.42
C TYR A 84 9.29 45.33 -11.03
N GLN A 85 9.43 46.19 -12.05
CA GLN A 85 8.27 46.81 -12.73
C GLN A 85 7.39 45.77 -13.42
N THR A 86 8.01 44.79 -14.11
CA THR A 86 7.28 43.70 -14.75
C THR A 86 6.56 42.86 -13.69
N ALA A 87 7.21 42.59 -12.55
CA ALA A 87 6.60 41.84 -11.45
C ALA A 87 5.40 42.60 -10.85
N LEU A 88 5.49 43.94 -10.72
CA LEU A 88 4.38 44.76 -10.25
C LEU A 88 3.19 44.74 -11.24
N ASP A 89 3.47 44.83 -12.54
CA ASP A 89 2.43 44.72 -13.58
C ASP A 89 1.77 43.31 -13.56
N LEU A 90 2.55 42.26 -13.29
CA LEU A 90 2.05 40.91 -13.15
C LEU A 90 1.18 40.76 -11.89
N SER A 91 1.59 41.31 -10.73
CA SER A 91 0.77 41.23 -9.52
C SER A 91 -0.62 41.83 -9.72
N HIS A 92 -0.70 43.00 -10.36
CA HIS A 92 -2.00 43.62 -10.71
C HIS A 92 -2.80 42.81 -11.73
N LYS A 93 -2.15 42.11 -12.64
CA LYS A 93 -2.83 41.22 -13.59
C LYS A 93 -3.43 40.00 -12.86
N LEU A 94 -2.69 39.43 -11.91
CA LEU A 94 -3.13 38.28 -11.14
C LEU A 94 -4.27 38.61 -10.16
N GLU A 95 -4.27 39.81 -9.54
CA GLU A 95 -5.35 40.27 -8.67
C GLU A 95 -6.72 40.40 -9.39
N ASN A 96 -6.71 40.56 -10.72
CA ASN A 96 -7.96 40.67 -11.49
C ASN A 96 -8.50 39.34 -12.00
N ILE A 97 -7.91 38.20 -11.61
CA ILE A 97 -8.39 36.88 -11.97
C ILE A 97 -9.55 36.52 -11.05
N GLU A 98 -10.65 36.01 -11.62
CA GLU A 98 -11.82 35.59 -10.85
C GLU A 98 -11.46 34.43 -9.92
N GLY A 99 -11.82 34.52 -8.64
CA GLY A 99 -11.48 33.53 -7.60
C GLY A 99 -10.15 33.82 -6.88
N VAL A 100 -9.38 34.85 -7.28
CA VAL A 100 -8.23 35.35 -6.52
C VAL A 100 -8.70 36.41 -5.54
N SER A 101 -8.48 36.20 -4.24
CA SER A 101 -8.84 37.12 -3.17
C SER A 101 -7.79 38.23 -2.96
N GLU A 102 -6.51 37.84 -2.96
CA GLU A 102 -5.41 38.74 -2.67
C GLU A 102 -4.12 38.23 -3.31
N VAL A 103 -3.27 39.17 -3.79
CA VAL A 103 -1.91 38.88 -4.24
C VAL A 103 -0.93 39.72 -3.43
N ALA A 104 -0.26 39.09 -2.46
CA ALA A 104 0.79 39.79 -1.72
C ALA A 104 2.09 39.82 -2.50
N PHE A 105 2.50 41.04 -2.89
CA PHE A 105 3.77 41.35 -3.57
C PHE A 105 4.23 42.75 -3.20
N ASP A 106 5.48 42.88 -2.77
CA ASP A 106 6.10 44.15 -2.47
C ASP A 106 7.59 44.18 -2.85
N GLY A 107 8.27 45.29 -2.58
CA GLY A 107 9.70 45.48 -2.88
C GLY A 107 10.66 44.93 -1.83
N THR A 108 10.20 44.16 -0.86
CA THR A 108 11.05 43.55 0.17
C THR A 108 11.81 42.35 -0.40
N GLU A 109 12.91 41.98 0.26
CA GLU A 109 13.64 40.75 -0.08
C GLU A 109 12.82 39.45 0.11
N GLU A 110 11.67 39.52 0.76
CA GLU A 110 10.73 38.43 0.91
C GLU A 110 9.94 38.10 -0.35
N HIS A 111 9.70 39.16 -1.20
CA HIS A 111 8.91 39.04 -2.40
C HIS A 111 9.70 39.33 -3.69
N TYR A 112 10.85 40.07 -3.61
CA TYR A 112 11.65 40.32 -4.79
C TYR A 112 13.14 40.20 -4.48
N LYS A 113 13.81 39.20 -5.07
CA LYS A 113 15.22 38.90 -4.85
C LYS A 113 15.85 38.23 -6.06
N ASN A 114 17.09 38.61 -6.39
CA ASN A 114 17.85 38.02 -7.51
C ASN A 114 17.10 38.01 -8.85
N SER A 115 16.41 39.11 -9.20
CA SER A 115 15.55 39.19 -10.38
C SER A 115 14.43 38.15 -10.43
N SER A 116 14.02 37.66 -9.29
CA SER A 116 12.88 36.75 -9.12
C SER A 116 11.83 37.40 -8.24
N ALA A 117 10.56 37.27 -8.63
CA ALA A 117 9.41 37.75 -7.89
C ALA A 117 8.66 36.55 -7.26
N LEU A 118 8.28 36.67 -6.01
CA LEU A 118 7.44 35.71 -5.31
C LEU A 118 6.08 36.31 -5.02
N PHE A 119 5.04 35.79 -5.65
CA PHE A 119 3.65 36.18 -5.42
C PHE A 119 3.05 35.19 -4.42
N THR A 120 2.58 35.65 -3.26
CA THR A 120 1.76 34.88 -2.36
C THR A 120 0.30 35.19 -2.67
N ILE A 121 -0.40 34.21 -3.26
CA ILE A 121 -1.75 34.34 -3.77
C ILE A 121 -2.71 33.65 -2.83
N SER A 122 -3.75 34.34 -2.39
CA SER A 122 -4.88 33.78 -1.64
C SER A 122 -6.10 33.68 -2.54
N PHE A 123 -6.90 32.64 -2.38
CA PHE A 123 -8.09 32.39 -3.18
C PHE A 123 -9.36 32.52 -2.36
N ASP A 124 -10.52 32.68 -3.00
CA ASP A 124 -11.81 32.84 -2.34
C ASP A 124 -12.38 31.52 -1.76
N GLY A 125 -11.91 30.37 -2.26
CA GLY A 125 -12.37 29.04 -1.85
C GLY A 125 -11.25 28.21 -1.21
N GLU A 126 -11.60 26.99 -0.78
CA GLU A 126 -10.67 26.04 -0.19
C GLU A 126 -9.74 25.44 -1.26
N GLU A 127 -8.62 24.85 -0.85
CA GLU A 127 -7.61 24.24 -1.75
C GLU A 127 -8.17 23.16 -2.67
N THR A 128 -9.23 22.47 -2.24
CA THR A 128 -9.85 21.36 -2.95
C THR A 128 -11.05 21.77 -3.81
N ASP A 129 -11.49 23.01 -3.72
CA ASP A 129 -12.63 23.50 -4.48
C ASP A 129 -12.31 23.55 -5.99
N PRO A 130 -13.20 23.03 -6.85
CA PRO A 130 -12.99 23.09 -8.29
C PRO A 130 -12.80 24.50 -8.83
N ALA A 131 -13.47 25.51 -8.25
CA ALA A 131 -13.34 26.91 -8.63
C ALA A 131 -11.94 27.46 -8.28
N THR A 132 -11.38 27.08 -7.13
CA THR A 132 -10.02 27.44 -6.73
C THR A 132 -8.97 26.81 -7.64
N VAL A 133 -9.19 25.55 -8.03
CA VAL A 133 -8.30 24.86 -8.98
C VAL A 133 -8.36 25.52 -10.36
N GLU A 134 -9.53 25.95 -10.81
CA GLU A 134 -9.71 26.68 -12.09
C GLU A 134 -8.99 28.05 -12.03
N ALA A 135 -9.19 28.81 -10.97
CA ALA A 135 -8.51 30.08 -10.75
C ALA A 135 -6.97 29.93 -10.72
N MET A 136 -6.45 28.89 -10.07
CA MET A 136 -5.01 28.60 -10.08
C MET A 136 -4.49 28.27 -11.49
N ASN A 137 -5.27 27.54 -12.31
CA ASN A 137 -4.92 27.29 -13.69
C ASN A 137 -4.92 28.57 -14.54
N GLU A 138 -5.84 29.50 -14.27
CA GLU A 138 -5.85 30.83 -14.92
C GLU A 138 -4.63 31.68 -14.52
N VAL A 139 -4.22 31.62 -13.23
CA VAL A 139 -2.97 32.25 -12.75
C VAL A 139 -1.77 31.71 -13.52
N LEU A 140 -1.64 30.38 -13.65
CA LEU A 140 -0.53 29.79 -14.41
C LEU A 140 -0.57 30.16 -15.91
N SER A 141 -1.77 30.19 -16.50
CA SER A 141 -1.96 30.63 -17.91
C SER A 141 -1.63 32.10 -18.11
N ALA A 142 -1.94 32.95 -17.14
CA ALA A 142 -1.61 34.38 -17.19
C ALA A 142 -0.10 34.66 -17.15
N LEU A 143 0.67 33.69 -16.63
CA LEU A 143 2.12 33.70 -16.52
C LEU A 143 2.81 32.91 -17.64
N GLU A 144 2.07 32.41 -18.63
CA GLU A 144 2.64 31.69 -19.76
C GLU A 144 3.67 32.54 -20.51
N GLY A 145 4.83 31.96 -20.78
CA GLY A 145 5.97 32.65 -21.39
C GLY A 145 7.02 33.16 -20.41
N TYR A 146 6.78 33.07 -19.11
CA TYR A 146 7.75 33.36 -18.07
C TYR A 146 8.31 32.05 -17.47
N ASP A 147 9.41 32.16 -16.74
CA ASP A 147 10.02 31.04 -16.00
C ASP A 147 9.35 30.92 -14.62
N VAL A 148 8.31 30.07 -14.54
CA VAL A 148 7.38 30.01 -13.41
C VAL A 148 7.62 28.77 -12.58
N TYR A 149 7.64 28.93 -11.25
CA TYR A 149 7.73 27.86 -10.25
C TYR A 149 6.61 28.05 -9.22
N SER A 150 5.69 27.09 -9.13
CA SER A 150 4.57 27.15 -8.19
C SER A 150 4.72 26.16 -7.03
N SER A 151 4.70 26.68 -5.81
CA SER A 151 4.64 25.90 -4.56
C SER A 151 3.25 26.07 -3.97
N THR A 152 2.38 25.08 -4.18
CA THR A 152 0.99 25.07 -3.70
C THR A 152 0.49 23.65 -3.55
N GLN A 153 -0.53 23.43 -2.72
CA GLN A 153 -1.29 22.19 -2.65
C GLN A 153 -2.52 22.17 -3.57
N ILE A 154 -2.93 23.36 -4.08
CA ILE A 154 -4.10 23.50 -4.96
C ILE A 154 -3.89 22.69 -6.23
N GLY A 155 -4.89 21.84 -6.55
CA GLY A 155 -4.84 20.97 -7.73
C GLY A 155 -3.89 19.77 -7.62
N ARG A 156 -3.22 19.57 -6.48
CA ARG A 156 -2.45 18.35 -6.22
C ARG A 156 -3.37 17.23 -5.78
N ASP A 157 -3.50 16.24 -6.60
CA ASP A 157 -4.09 14.96 -6.22
C ASP A 157 -2.96 13.95 -5.92
N GLU A 158 -2.43 14.03 -4.69
CA GLU A 158 -1.41 13.08 -4.21
C GLU A 158 -1.93 11.65 -4.26
N SER A 159 -3.23 11.46 -4.05
CA SER A 159 -3.83 10.13 -4.08
C SER A 159 -3.90 9.56 -5.48
N ALA A 160 -4.20 10.38 -6.50
CA ALA A 160 -4.19 9.95 -7.91
C ALA A 160 -2.75 9.59 -8.36
N THR A 161 -1.77 10.41 -7.97
CA THR A 161 -0.34 10.14 -8.26
C THR A 161 0.11 8.82 -7.63
N LEU A 162 -0.17 8.63 -6.34
CA LEU A 162 0.13 7.38 -5.63
C LEU A 162 -0.61 6.18 -6.22
N GLN A 163 -1.85 6.35 -6.65
CA GLN A 163 -2.63 5.28 -7.27
C GLN A 163 -2.04 4.85 -8.62
N GLN A 164 -1.52 5.79 -9.40
CA GLN A 164 -0.81 5.51 -10.63
C GLN A 164 0.51 4.78 -10.38
N GLU A 165 1.31 5.23 -9.43
CA GLU A 165 2.55 4.59 -9.02
C GLU A 165 2.29 3.18 -8.48
N MET A 166 1.28 2.99 -7.64
CA MET A 166 0.89 1.67 -7.14
C MET A 166 0.45 0.72 -8.24
N THR A 167 -0.16 1.21 -9.31
CA THR A 167 -0.51 0.38 -10.47
C THR A 167 0.75 -0.17 -11.16
N VAL A 168 1.78 0.65 -11.31
CA VAL A 168 3.08 0.23 -11.86
C VAL A 168 3.76 -0.77 -10.92
N ILE A 169 3.79 -0.48 -9.63
CA ILE A 169 4.37 -1.37 -8.61
C ILE A 169 3.65 -2.73 -8.62
N LEU A 170 2.32 -2.73 -8.69
CA LEU A 170 1.52 -3.96 -8.75
C LEU A 170 1.82 -4.77 -10.02
N ALA A 171 1.99 -4.11 -11.16
CA ALA A 171 2.37 -4.78 -12.41
C ALA A 171 3.77 -5.42 -12.30
N ILE A 172 4.75 -4.70 -11.76
CA ILE A 172 6.10 -5.23 -11.52
C ILE A 172 6.04 -6.40 -10.53
N ALA A 173 5.31 -6.27 -9.43
CA ALA A 173 5.13 -7.33 -8.45
C ALA A 173 4.50 -8.57 -9.08
N ALA A 174 3.47 -8.41 -9.91
CA ALA A 174 2.84 -9.52 -10.62
C ALA A 174 3.83 -10.26 -11.55
N VAL A 175 4.68 -9.53 -12.27
CA VAL A 175 5.73 -10.14 -13.12
C VAL A 175 6.74 -10.91 -12.25
N VAL A 176 7.23 -10.31 -11.17
CA VAL A 176 8.17 -10.97 -10.24
C VAL A 176 7.53 -12.24 -9.66
N ILE A 177 6.27 -12.18 -9.23
CA ILE A 177 5.51 -13.32 -8.72
C ILE A 177 5.45 -14.45 -9.76
N VAL A 178 5.08 -14.15 -11.00
CA VAL A 178 5.01 -15.15 -12.07
C VAL A 178 6.38 -15.78 -12.31
N VAL A 179 7.45 -14.99 -12.35
CA VAL A 179 8.82 -15.49 -12.52
C VAL A 179 9.19 -16.43 -11.37
N VAL A 180 8.96 -16.01 -10.11
CA VAL A 180 9.27 -16.85 -8.93
C VAL A 180 8.45 -18.15 -8.97
N LEU A 181 7.16 -18.07 -9.28
CA LEU A 181 6.30 -19.25 -9.37
C LEU A 181 6.75 -20.20 -10.49
N LEU A 182 7.17 -19.70 -11.65
CA LEU A 182 7.72 -20.52 -12.71
C LEU A 182 8.99 -21.27 -12.29
N PHE A 183 9.85 -20.64 -11.48
CA PHE A 183 11.07 -21.29 -10.96
C PHE A 183 10.79 -22.30 -9.85
N THR A 184 9.80 -22.04 -9.01
CA THR A 184 9.51 -22.86 -7.82
C THR A 184 8.53 -23.99 -8.12
N SER A 185 7.66 -23.87 -9.13
CA SER A 185 6.67 -24.88 -9.51
C SER A 185 7.33 -26.13 -10.13
N LYS A 186 6.63 -27.25 -10.07
CA LYS A 186 6.99 -28.51 -10.76
C LYS A 186 6.24 -28.69 -12.08
N SER A 187 5.25 -27.84 -12.35
CA SER A 187 4.45 -27.86 -13.57
C SER A 187 4.06 -26.44 -13.95
N TYR A 188 4.16 -26.10 -15.23
CA TYR A 188 3.75 -24.78 -15.73
C TYR A 188 2.28 -24.48 -15.47
N MET A 189 1.41 -25.50 -15.39
CA MET A 189 0.00 -25.31 -15.12
C MET A 189 -0.35 -25.02 -13.66
N GLU A 190 0.60 -25.17 -12.74
CA GLU A 190 0.44 -24.72 -11.35
C GLU A 190 0.33 -23.19 -11.25
N VAL A 191 1.07 -22.46 -12.11
CA VAL A 191 1.11 -20.98 -12.08
C VAL A 191 -0.26 -20.35 -12.31
N PRO A 192 -1.04 -20.70 -13.34
CA PRO A 192 -2.42 -20.24 -13.48
C PRO A 192 -3.31 -20.56 -12.26
N VAL A 193 -3.15 -21.73 -11.65
CA VAL A 193 -3.90 -22.10 -10.44
C VAL A 193 -3.60 -21.13 -9.31
N TYR A 194 -2.33 -20.82 -9.05
CA TYR A 194 -1.91 -19.82 -8.06
C TYR A 194 -2.52 -18.45 -8.35
N LEU A 195 -2.43 -17.98 -9.60
CA LEU A 195 -2.93 -16.65 -9.98
C LEU A 195 -4.45 -16.54 -9.79
N ILE A 196 -5.23 -17.58 -10.09
CA ILE A 196 -6.66 -17.60 -9.83
C ILE A 196 -6.97 -17.49 -8.34
N VAL A 197 -6.25 -18.24 -7.51
CA VAL A 197 -6.40 -18.22 -6.04
C VAL A 197 -6.06 -16.83 -5.48
N PHE A 198 -4.98 -16.21 -5.96
CA PHE A 198 -4.55 -14.89 -5.51
C PHE A 198 -5.51 -13.80 -5.96
N ALA A 199 -5.96 -13.83 -7.21
CA ALA A 199 -6.96 -12.90 -7.72
C ALA A 199 -8.27 -12.99 -6.92
N ALA A 200 -8.73 -14.21 -6.63
CA ALA A 200 -9.92 -14.41 -5.79
C ALA A 200 -9.72 -13.83 -4.40
N ALA A 201 -8.59 -14.09 -3.73
CA ALA A 201 -8.30 -13.58 -2.41
C ALA A 201 -8.20 -12.04 -2.38
N ALA A 202 -7.56 -11.43 -3.40
CA ALA A 202 -7.44 -9.98 -3.51
C ALA A 202 -8.80 -9.30 -3.71
N VAL A 203 -9.64 -9.83 -4.62
CA VAL A 203 -10.98 -9.29 -4.87
C VAL A 203 -11.87 -9.42 -3.63
N LEU A 204 -11.82 -10.56 -2.93
CA LEU A 204 -12.56 -10.75 -1.67
C LEU A 204 -12.12 -9.75 -0.61
N ASN A 205 -10.82 -9.49 -0.48
CA ASN A 205 -10.31 -8.52 0.47
C ASN A 205 -10.73 -7.09 0.11
N MET A 206 -10.46 -6.66 -1.12
CA MET A 206 -10.80 -5.30 -1.58
C MET A 206 -12.30 -5.06 -1.54
N GLY A 207 -13.09 -5.99 -2.07
CA GLY A 207 -14.53 -5.85 -2.17
C GLY A 207 -15.29 -5.88 -0.84
N THR A 208 -14.66 -6.29 0.26
CA THR A 208 -15.24 -6.28 1.61
C THR A 208 -14.78 -5.10 2.46
N ASN A 209 -13.90 -4.23 1.96
CA ASN A 209 -13.42 -3.07 2.71
C ASN A 209 -14.53 -2.05 3.03
N PHE A 210 -15.60 -1.98 2.24
CA PHE A 210 -16.74 -1.10 2.52
C PHE A 210 -17.39 -1.34 3.90
N ILE A 211 -17.19 -2.53 4.50
CA ILE A 211 -17.71 -2.86 5.83
C ILE A 211 -17.09 -1.97 6.92
N PHE A 212 -15.90 -1.45 6.67
CA PHE A 212 -15.19 -0.58 7.62
C PHE A 212 -15.50 0.92 7.43
N GLY A 213 -16.35 1.26 6.46
CA GLY A 213 -16.68 2.64 6.09
C GLY A 213 -15.58 3.23 5.20
N THR A 214 -14.70 4.02 5.78
CA THR A 214 -13.55 4.62 5.08
C THR A 214 -12.26 3.91 5.44
N ILE A 215 -11.37 3.76 4.47
CA ILE A 215 -10.01 3.25 4.65
C ILE A 215 -8.99 4.29 4.18
N SER A 216 -7.80 4.28 4.77
CA SER A 216 -6.70 5.15 4.33
C SER A 216 -6.28 4.84 2.90
N PHE A 217 -5.95 5.88 2.12
CA PHE A 217 -5.37 5.69 0.79
C PHE A 217 -4.06 4.88 0.84
N ILE A 218 -3.26 5.02 1.90
CA ILE A 218 -2.05 4.22 2.12
C ILE A 218 -2.41 2.74 2.26
N THR A 219 -3.40 2.42 3.11
CA THR A 219 -3.87 1.04 3.29
C THR A 219 -4.42 0.48 1.98
N ASN A 220 -5.25 1.25 1.28
CA ASN A 220 -5.82 0.84 0.00
C ASN A 220 -4.74 0.53 -1.05
N SER A 221 -3.72 1.36 -1.14
CA SER A 221 -2.63 1.24 -2.11
C SER A 221 -1.76 0.01 -1.88
N ILE A 222 -1.37 -0.25 -0.62
CA ILE A 222 -0.40 -1.32 -0.32
C ILE A 222 -1.05 -2.66 0.01
N ALA A 223 -2.35 -2.69 0.36
CA ALA A 223 -3.03 -3.89 0.84
C ALA A 223 -2.95 -5.07 -0.14
N VAL A 224 -3.15 -4.83 -1.44
CA VAL A 224 -3.10 -5.89 -2.46
C VAL A 224 -1.68 -6.44 -2.62
N VAL A 225 -0.67 -5.57 -2.67
CA VAL A 225 0.73 -5.98 -2.85
C VAL A 225 1.20 -6.82 -1.67
N LEU A 226 0.94 -6.35 -0.44
CA LEU A 226 1.31 -7.10 0.77
C LEU A 226 0.53 -8.40 0.90
N GLN A 227 -0.76 -8.40 0.57
CA GLN A 227 -1.56 -9.62 0.59
C GLN A 227 -1.03 -10.65 -0.39
N LEU A 228 -0.68 -10.25 -1.63
CA LEU A 228 -0.11 -11.15 -2.62
C LEU A 228 1.22 -11.74 -2.14
N ALA A 229 2.10 -10.91 -1.58
CA ALA A 229 3.39 -11.35 -1.06
C ALA A 229 3.25 -12.39 0.06
N LEU A 230 2.26 -12.21 0.95
CA LEU A 230 2.01 -13.14 2.07
C LEU A 230 1.24 -14.40 1.64
N ALA A 231 0.39 -14.30 0.61
CA ALA A 231 -0.43 -15.43 0.13
C ALA A 231 0.36 -16.48 -0.66
N ILE A 232 1.44 -16.07 -1.32
CA ILE A 232 2.29 -16.93 -2.16
C ILE A 232 2.78 -18.15 -1.38
N ASP A 233 3.30 -17.94 -0.18
CA ASP A 233 3.87 -19.00 0.64
C ASP A 233 2.85 -20.08 0.97
N TYR A 234 1.61 -19.69 1.26
CA TYR A 234 0.54 -20.65 1.59
C TYR A 234 0.19 -21.56 0.41
N ALA A 235 0.07 -20.96 -0.76
CA ALA A 235 -0.25 -21.71 -1.98
C ALA A 235 0.91 -22.65 -2.39
N ILE A 236 2.15 -22.17 -2.30
CA ILE A 236 3.34 -22.99 -2.61
C ILE A 236 3.46 -24.17 -1.63
N ILE A 237 3.29 -23.95 -0.32
CA ILE A 237 3.35 -25.02 0.67
C ILE A 237 2.32 -26.11 0.35
N PHE A 238 1.06 -25.72 0.09
CA PHE A 238 0.02 -26.66 -0.22
C PHE A 238 0.28 -27.42 -1.53
N CYS A 239 0.64 -26.70 -2.62
CA CYS A 239 0.89 -27.34 -3.90
C CYS A 239 2.11 -28.28 -3.86
N HIS A 240 3.19 -27.89 -3.17
CA HIS A 240 4.34 -28.77 -2.99
C HIS A 240 3.97 -30.06 -2.26
N ARG A 241 3.11 -30.00 -1.22
CA ARG A 241 2.59 -31.19 -0.56
C ARG A 241 1.74 -32.04 -1.50
N TYR A 242 0.88 -31.40 -2.29
CA TYR A 242 0.10 -32.09 -3.32
C TYR A 242 0.98 -32.83 -4.33
N MET A 243 1.99 -32.15 -4.87
CA MET A 243 2.91 -32.75 -5.83
C MET A 243 3.78 -33.86 -5.22
N GLU A 244 4.14 -33.75 -3.93
CA GLU A 244 4.84 -34.81 -3.20
C GLU A 244 3.97 -36.08 -3.09
N GLU A 245 2.69 -35.94 -2.73
CA GLU A 245 1.77 -37.06 -2.64
C GLU A 245 1.46 -37.66 -4.04
N ARG A 246 1.42 -36.85 -5.07
CA ARG A 246 1.34 -37.31 -6.47
C ARG A 246 2.58 -38.08 -6.91
N ASP A 247 3.77 -37.64 -6.51
CA ASP A 247 5.04 -38.34 -6.78
C ASP A 247 5.11 -39.69 -6.03
N ASN A 248 4.45 -39.80 -4.89
CA ASN A 248 4.29 -41.06 -4.14
C ASN A 248 3.28 -42.04 -4.78
N GLY A 249 2.62 -41.64 -5.89
CA GLY A 249 1.72 -42.50 -6.67
C GLY A 249 0.25 -42.45 -6.26
N LEU A 250 -0.13 -41.50 -5.39
CA LEU A 250 -1.55 -41.32 -5.04
C LEU A 250 -2.31 -40.70 -6.23
N ASP A 251 -3.57 -41.10 -6.39
CA ASP A 251 -4.46 -40.47 -7.35
C ASP A 251 -4.73 -38.99 -6.96
N PRO A 252 -5.18 -38.12 -7.88
CA PRO A 252 -5.35 -36.69 -7.60
C PRO A 252 -6.20 -36.39 -6.38
N ARG A 253 -7.28 -37.16 -6.15
CA ARG A 253 -8.19 -36.92 -5.02
C ARG A 253 -7.55 -37.27 -3.68
N GLU A 254 -6.94 -38.46 -3.56
CA GLU A 254 -6.30 -38.88 -2.30
C GLU A 254 -5.05 -38.07 -2.02
N ALA A 255 -4.28 -37.67 -3.06
CA ALA A 255 -3.14 -36.77 -2.93
C ALA A 255 -3.56 -35.40 -2.37
N ASP A 256 -4.68 -34.87 -2.87
CA ASP A 256 -5.23 -33.58 -2.43
C ASP A 256 -5.69 -33.64 -0.96
N ILE A 257 -6.40 -34.71 -0.56
CA ILE A 257 -6.82 -34.93 0.83
C ILE A 257 -5.60 -35.06 1.77
N ALA A 258 -4.60 -35.85 1.38
CA ALA A 258 -3.40 -36.06 2.17
C ALA A 258 -2.59 -34.76 2.32
N ALA A 259 -2.40 -34.03 1.23
CA ALA A 259 -1.71 -32.74 1.21
C ALA A 259 -2.43 -31.68 2.05
N LEU A 260 -3.74 -31.53 1.84
CA LEU A 260 -4.55 -30.54 2.57
C LEU A 260 -4.56 -30.81 4.09
N SER A 261 -4.68 -32.08 4.49
CA SER A 261 -4.67 -32.44 5.92
C SER A 261 -3.39 -32.04 6.65
N LYS A 262 -2.24 -32.04 5.94
CA LYS A 262 -0.94 -31.60 6.47
C LYS A 262 -0.78 -30.09 6.37
N ALA A 263 -1.13 -29.51 5.21
CA ALA A 263 -0.94 -28.10 4.90
C ALA A 263 -1.81 -27.19 5.80
N ILE A 264 -3.03 -27.59 6.18
CA ILE A 264 -3.88 -26.81 7.10
C ILE A 264 -3.13 -26.46 8.38
N VAL A 265 -2.45 -27.43 8.99
CA VAL A 265 -1.73 -27.21 10.26
C VAL A 265 -0.53 -26.28 10.05
N GLU A 266 0.27 -26.53 9.01
CA GLU A 266 1.48 -25.76 8.71
C GLU A 266 1.14 -24.30 8.38
N ILE A 267 0.19 -24.10 7.45
CA ILE A 267 -0.24 -22.77 7.01
C ILE A 267 -0.95 -22.00 8.13
N SER A 268 -1.87 -22.65 8.87
CA SER A 268 -2.57 -21.98 9.98
C SER A 268 -1.63 -21.54 11.08
N SER A 269 -0.60 -22.31 11.39
CA SER A 269 0.41 -21.95 12.39
C SER A 269 1.23 -20.74 11.95
N SER A 270 1.66 -20.70 10.69
CA SER A 270 2.42 -19.57 10.13
C SER A 270 1.55 -18.31 10.03
N SER A 271 0.33 -18.44 9.48
CA SER A 271 -0.57 -17.29 9.31
C SER A 271 -1.02 -16.69 10.63
N LEU A 272 -1.21 -17.51 11.69
CA LEU A 272 -1.55 -17.00 13.01
C LEU A 272 -0.46 -16.08 13.57
N THR A 273 0.81 -16.42 13.37
CA THR A 273 1.94 -15.57 13.78
C THR A 273 1.90 -14.23 13.05
N THR A 274 1.67 -14.23 11.73
CA THR A 274 1.58 -13.00 10.93
C THR A 274 0.36 -12.17 11.33
N ILE A 275 -0.81 -12.80 11.50
CA ILE A 275 -2.03 -12.12 11.97
C ILE A 275 -1.79 -11.50 13.34
N SER A 276 -1.11 -12.20 14.25
CA SER A 276 -0.80 -11.66 15.59
C SER A 276 0.05 -10.38 15.51
N GLY A 277 1.03 -10.34 14.61
CA GLY A 277 1.81 -9.13 14.35
C GLY A 277 0.96 -7.97 13.79
N LEU A 278 0.05 -8.27 12.86
CA LEU A 278 -0.85 -7.27 12.29
C LEU A 278 -1.92 -6.80 13.31
N VAL A 279 -2.39 -7.68 14.17
CA VAL A 279 -3.28 -7.31 15.29
C VAL A 279 -2.55 -6.39 16.28
N ALA A 280 -1.24 -6.57 16.48
CA ALA A 280 -0.46 -5.66 17.31
C ALA A 280 -0.42 -4.23 16.72
N LEU A 281 -0.46 -4.06 15.39
CA LEU A 281 -0.60 -2.74 14.76
C LEU A 281 -1.92 -2.05 15.14
N MET A 282 -2.99 -2.80 15.38
CA MET A 282 -4.29 -2.23 15.80
C MET A 282 -4.23 -1.57 17.18
N LEU A 283 -3.21 -1.87 17.99
CA LEU A 283 -2.99 -1.27 19.31
C LEU A 283 -2.21 0.04 19.25
N MET A 284 -1.77 0.46 18.07
CA MET A 284 -1.12 1.76 17.89
C MET A 284 -2.08 2.91 18.18
N GLN A 285 -1.56 3.99 18.75
CA GLN A 285 -2.33 5.21 18.97
C GLN A 285 -2.71 5.89 17.66
N LEU A 286 -1.86 5.77 16.63
CA LEU A 286 -2.10 6.29 15.30
C LEU A 286 -3.14 5.41 14.59
N ARG A 287 -4.28 6.00 14.20
CA ARG A 287 -5.42 5.27 13.62
C ARG A 287 -5.10 4.53 12.31
N ILE A 288 -4.08 4.98 11.59
CA ILE A 288 -3.61 4.29 10.37
C ILE A 288 -3.11 2.87 10.67
N GLY A 289 -2.49 2.65 11.85
CA GLY A 289 -2.08 1.32 12.29
C GLY A 289 -3.25 0.37 12.48
N PHE A 290 -4.36 0.87 13.04
CA PHE A 290 -5.61 0.10 13.17
C PHE A 290 -6.18 -0.26 11.80
N ASP A 291 -6.25 0.70 10.89
CA ASP A 291 -6.79 0.52 9.54
C ASP A 291 -5.97 -0.51 8.75
N MET A 292 -4.65 -0.35 8.70
CA MET A 292 -3.74 -1.32 8.07
C MET A 292 -3.86 -2.71 8.73
N GLY A 293 -3.84 -2.75 10.06
CA GLY A 293 -3.90 -3.99 10.83
C GLY A 293 -5.13 -4.82 10.49
N ILE A 294 -6.31 -4.20 10.45
CA ILE A 294 -7.56 -4.91 10.19
C ILE A 294 -7.69 -5.35 8.72
N VAL A 295 -7.35 -4.48 7.76
CA VAL A 295 -7.46 -4.79 6.33
C VAL A 295 -6.49 -5.89 5.92
N LEU A 296 -5.25 -5.85 6.40
CA LEU A 296 -4.23 -6.85 6.09
C LEU A 296 -4.51 -8.18 6.81
N SER A 297 -4.92 -8.16 8.08
CA SER A 297 -5.30 -9.40 8.81
C SER A 297 -6.45 -10.09 8.11
N LYS A 298 -7.49 -9.37 7.71
CA LYS A 298 -8.60 -9.88 6.91
C LYS A 298 -8.11 -10.44 5.58
N GLY A 299 -7.18 -9.75 4.90
CA GLY A 299 -6.56 -10.20 3.66
C GLY A 299 -5.87 -11.55 3.80
N ILE A 300 -5.13 -11.78 4.90
CA ILE A 300 -4.50 -13.07 5.19
C ILE A 300 -5.56 -14.17 5.41
N VAL A 301 -6.62 -13.86 6.17
CA VAL A 301 -7.71 -14.82 6.39
C VAL A 301 -8.35 -15.21 5.06
N PHE A 302 -8.65 -14.27 4.16
CA PHE A 302 -9.19 -14.59 2.84
C PHE A 302 -8.21 -15.38 1.99
N SER A 303 -6.91 -15.05 2.02
CA SER A 303 -5.89 -15.82 1.31
C SER A 303 -5.83 -17.27 1.80
N MET A 304 -5.84 -17.47 3.12
CA MET A 304 -5.88 -18.79 3.73
C MET A 304 -7.15 -19.58 3.35
N LEU A 305 -8.32 -18.92 3.39
CA LEU A 305 -9.59 -19.55 2.98
C LEU A 305 -9.59 -19.92 1.48
N CYS A 306 -9.05 -19.07 0.61
CA CYS A 306 -8.90 -19.39 -0.82
C CYS A 306 -7.98 -20.59 -1.03
N VAL A 307 -6.85 -20.66 -0.30
CA VAL A 307 -5.92 -21.80 -0.40
C VAL A 307 -6.57 -23.08 0.13
N PHE A 308 -7.32 -23.04 1.22
CA PHE A 308 -7.91 -24.27 1.78
C PHE A 308 -9.18 -24.75 1.07
N LEU A 309 -10.01 -23.82 0.58
CA LEU A 309 -11.34 -24.17 0.06
C LEU A 309 -11.46 -24.12 -1.46
N LEU A 310 -10.73 -23.19 -2.13
CA LEU A 310 -10.79 -23.03 -3.57
C LEU A 310 -9.69 -23.81 -4.29
N MET A 311 -8.45 -23.72 -3.80
CA MET A 311 -7.28 -24.32 -4.46
C MET A 311 -7.35 -25.84 -4.63
N PRO A 312 -7.83 -26.65 -3.63
CA PRO A 312 -7.99 -28.10 -3.81
C PRO A 312 -8.84 -28.44 -5.03
N GLY A 313 -9.97 -27.76 -5.17
CA GLY A 313 -10.81 -27.93 -6.33
C GLY A 313 -10.11 -27.61 -7.65
N LEU A 314 -9.39 -26.48 -7.70
CA LEU A 314 -8.64 -26.09 -8.90
C LEU A 314 -7.53 -27.09 -9.23
N LEU A 315 -6.77 -27.60 -8.27
CA LEU A 315 -5.77 -28.64 -8.50
C LEU A 315 -6.38 -29.92 -9.08
N MET A 316 -7.54 -30.30 -8.61
CA MET A 316 -8.28 -31.45 -9.20
C MET A 316 -8.79 -31.13 -10.62
N LEU A 317 -9.32 -29.94 -10.85
CA LEU A 317 -9.83 -29.53 -12.16
C LEU A 317 -8.70 -29.53 -13.21
N PHE A 318 -7.53 -29.04 -12.82
CA PHE A 318 -6.35 -28.92 -13.68
C PHE A 318 -5.35 -30.09 -13.51
N SER A 319 -5.71 -31.18 -12.85
CA SER A 319 -4.81 -32.33 -12.60
C SER A 319 -4.22 -32.91 -13.90
N GLY A 320 -5.06 -33.10 -14.93
CA GLY A 320 -4.60 -33.59 -16.23
C GLY A 320 -3.59 -32.66 -16.95
N PRO A 321 -3.90 -31.36 -17.10
CA PRO A 321 -2.93 -30.36 -17.59
C PRO A 321 -1.67 -30.25 -16.71
N ILE A 322 -1.79 -30.32 -15.39
CA ILE A 322 -0.64 -30.31 -14.46
C ILE A 322 0.29 -31.51 -14.75
N ASP A 323 -0.26 -32.70 -14.89
CA ASP A 323 0.55 -33.90 -15.19
C ASP A 323 1.23 -33.84 -16.57
N ARG A 324 0.59 -33.20 -17.58
CA ARG A 324 1.14 -33.04 -18.93
C ARG A 324 2.23 -31.98 -19.03
N THR A 325 2.20 -30.96 -18.19
CA THR A 325 3.14 -29.83 -18.21
C THR A 325 4.24 -29.94 -17.15
N ARG A 326 4.41 -31.12 -16.56
CA ARG A 326 5.48 -31.37 -15.58
C ARG A 326 6.84 -31.15 -16.21
N HIS A 327 7.71 -30.45 -15.50
CA HIS A 327 9.08 -30.23 -15.88
C HIS A 327 10.05 -30.59 -14.74
N ARG A 328 11.32 -30.70 -15.08
CA ARG A 328 12.37 -30.97 -14.10
C ARG A 328 12.46 -29.78 -13.15
N ASN A 329 12.57 -30.08 -11.86
CA ASN A 329 12.72 -29.06 -10.83
C ASN A 329 13.91 -28.13 -11.16
N LEU A 330 13.65 -26.83 -11.34
CA LEU A 330 14.67 -25.83 -11.69
C LEU A 330 15.51 -25.45 -10.46
N VAL A 331 14.94 -25.62 -9.25
CA VAL A 331 15.67 -25.40 -8.01
C VAL A 331 16.54 -26.63 -7.70
N PRO A 332 17.87 -26.50 -7.71
CA PRO A 332 18.77 -27.61 -7.43
C PRO A 332 18.64 -28.07 -5.97
N LYS A 333 18.80 -29.41 -5.73
CA LYS A 333 18.88 -29.92 -4.37
C LYS A 333 20.17 -29.48 -3.71
N ILE A 334 20.12 -28.45 -2.85
CA ILE A 334 21.30 -27.85 -2.21
C ILE A 334 21.61 -28.61 -0.90
N ASN A 335 22.03 -29.87 -1.02
CA ASN A 335 22.40 -30.71 0.13
C ASN A 335 23.62 -30.17 0.91
N PHE A 336 24.45 -29.33 0.26
CA PHE A 336 25.61 -28.68 0.91
C PHE A 336 25.17 -27.73 2.02
N TRP A 337 24.17 -26.90 1.78
CA TRP A 337 23.66 -25.96 2.81
C TRP A 337 23.11 -26.67 4.04
N GLY A 338 22.35 -27.77 3.85
CA GLY A 338 21.84 -28.55 4.97
C GLY A 338 22.97 -29.12 5.84
N LYS A 339 24.03 -29.66 5.22
CA LYS A 339 25.19 -30.15 5.95
C LYS A 339 25.97 -29.02 6.64
N ALA A 340 26.11 -27.86 5.99
CA ALA A 340 26.79 -26.70 6.55
C ALA A 340 26.04 -26.16 7.78
N VAL A 341 24.73 -25.99 7.69
CA VAL A 341 23.89 -25.50 8.81
C VAL A 341 23.95 -26.46 10.00
N VAL A 342 23.85 -27.77 9.77
CA VAL A 342 23.98 -28.76 10.85
C VAL A 342 25.37 -28.71 11.50
N ARG A 343 26.44 -28.50 10.72
CA ARG A 343 27.80 -28.37 11.27
C ARG A 343 27.96 -27.09 12.08
N LEU A 344 27.35 -25.99 11.64
CA LEU A 344 27.45 -24.67 12.25
C LEU A 344 26.36 -24.39 13.32
N ARG A 345 25.55 -25.38 13.65
CA ARG A 345 24.37 -25.23 14.54
C ARG A 345 24.65 -24.61 15.91
N TYR A 346 25.85 -24.72 16.43
CA TYR A 346 26.23 -24.12 17.71
C TYR A 346 26.90 -22.75 17.56
N ILE A 347 27.36 -22.41 16.35
CA ILE A 347 28.08 -21.16 16.07
C ILE A 347 27.09 -20.10 15.54
N LEU A 348 26.14 -20.51 14.70
CA LEU A 348 25.15 -19.59 14.09
C LEU A 348 24.25 -18.87 15.10
N PRO A 349 23.67 -19.54 16.15
CA PRO A 349 22.79 -18.85 17.10
C PRO A 349 23.48 -17.72 17.88
N PRO A 350 24.69 -17.88 18.45
CA PRO A 350 25.35 -16.76 19.12
C PRO A 350 25.77 -15.65 18.18
N ILE A 351 26.19 -15.94 16.93
CA ILE A 351 26.46 -14.90 15.94
C ILE A 351 25.20 -14.13 15.64
N PHE A 352 24.07 -14.81 15.41
CA PHE A 352 22.78 -14.19 15.14
C PHE A 352 22.34 -13.32 16.32
N LEU A 353 22.54 -13.78 17.56
CA LEU A 353 22.24 -12.99 18.76
C LEU A 353 23.06 -11.68 18.77
N VAL A 354 24.36 -11.75 18.47
CA VAL A 354 25.21 -10.57 18.40
C VAL A 354 24.71 -9.60 17.32
N VAL A 355 24.35 -10.11 16.13
CA VAL A 355 23.80 -9.28 15.05
C VAL A 355 22.49 -8.60 15.46
N VAL A 356 21.61 -9.32 16.16
CA VAL A 356 20.33 -8.76 16.67
C VAL A 356 20.59 -7.66 17.70
N VAL A 357 21.51 -7.90 18.65
CA VAL A 357 21.85 -6.89 19.68
C VAL A 357 22.47 -5.65 19.04
N VAL A 358 23.42 -5.82 18.12
CA VAL A 358 24.05 -4.70 17.39
C VAL A 358 23.00 -3.95 16.57
N GLY A 359 22.11 -4.68 15.87
CA GLY A 359 21.00 -4.08 15.11
C GLY A 359 20.05 -3.28 16.00
N ALA A 360 19.69 -3.80 17.17
CA ALA A 360 18.85 -3.08 18.14
C ALA A 360 19.51 -1.81 18.68
N VAL A 361 20.82 -1.86 18.98
CA VAL A 361 21.58 -0.68 19.43
C VAL A 361 21.67 0.36 18.32
N LEU A 362 21.97 -0.04 17.07
CA LEU A 362 22.01 0.88 15.94
C LEU A 362 20.63 1.48 15.66
N SER A 363 19.57 0.68 15.71
CA SER A 363 18.19 1.15 15.52
C SER A 363 17.76 2.18 16.59
N SER A 364 18.24 2.03 17.84
CA SER A 364 17.92 3.00 18.90
C SER A 364 18.60 4.38 18.73
N HIS A 365 19.57 4.47 17.82
CA HIS A 365 20.27 5.71 17.48
C HIS A 365 19.83 6.29 16.13
N CYS A 366 18.82 5.69 15.49
CA CYS A 366 18.21 6.26 14.28
C CYS A 366 17.33 7.44 14.66
N ASP A 367 17.57 8.58 14.05
CA ASP A 367 16.66 9.73 14.12
C ASP A 367 15.44 9.44 13.23
N TYR A 368 14.26 9.40 13.85
CA TYR A 368 13.01 9.27 13.11
C TYR A 368 12.55 10.67 12.70
N VAL A 369 12.72 11.01 11.43
CA VAL A 369 12.24 12.26 10.86
C VAL A 369 11.02 11.95 10.03
N PHE A 370 9.91 12.63 10.33
CA PHE A 370 8.73 12.64 9.46
C PHE A 370 8.88 13.84 8.50
N ASP A 371 9.65 13.65 7.45
CA ASP A 371 9.81 14.64 6.38
C ASP A 371 9.76 13.93 5.01
N ASN A 372 8.90 14.43 4.14
CA ASN A 372 8.82 13.95 2.76
C ASN A 372 9.93 14.54 1.87
N ASN A 373 10.78 15.43 2.42
CA ASN A 373 11.69 16.24 1.61
C ASN A 373 13.07 15.63 1.36
N ASP A 374 13.47 14.59 2.09
CA ASP A 374 14.88 14.10 2.06
C ASP A 374 15.13 12.86 1.18
N THR A 375 14.19 12.43 0.36
CA THR A 375 14.50 11.38 -0.60
C THR A 375 15.10 11.95 -1.86
N ASP A 376 16.42 11.88 -1.96
CA ASP A 376 17.21 12.19 -3.16
C ASP A 376 16.95 11.13 -4.26
N PHE A 377 15.78 11.21 -4.90
CA PHE A 377 15.55 10.46 -6.12
C PHE A 377 15.95 11.33 -7.33
N ASP A 378 16.73 10.76 -8.24
CA ASP A 378 17.13 11.39 -9.52
C ASP A 378 15.94 11.87 -10.39
N ASN A 379 14.71 11.45 -10.06
CA ASN A 379 13.50 11.76 -10.83
C ASN A 379 12.50 12.51 -9.93
N LYS A 380 12.85 13.77 -9.59
CA LYS A 380 11.97 14.63 -8.78
C LYS A 380 10.76 15.07 -9.61
N PRO A 381 9.53 14.99 -9.07
CA PRO A 381 8.36 15.53 -9.74
C PRO A 381 8.48 17.06 -9.92
N ALA A 382 7.85 17.60 -10.95
CA ALA A 382 7.97 19.03 -11.32
C ALA A 382 7.62 19.98 -10.17
N TRP A 383 6.64 19.63 -9.36
CA TRP A 383 6.25 20.43 -8.19
C TRP A 383 7.35 20.50 -7.12
N ARG A 384 8.12 19.42 -6.93
CA ARG A 384 9.22 19.41 -5.98
C ARG A 384 10.38 20.26 -6.44
N ILE A 385 10.67 20.24 -7.74
CA ILE A 385 11.67 21.13 -8.35
C ILE A 385 11.26 22.59 -8.15
N ALA A 386 9.97 22.88 -8.32
CA ALA A 386 9.43 24.22 -8.11
C ALA A 386 9.56 24.65 -6.63
N ASP A 387 9.17 23.80 -5.70
CA ASP A 387 9.26 24.07 -4.26
C ASP A 387 10.71 24.27 -3.78
N GLU A 388 11.64 23.43 -4.25
CA GLU A 388 13.08 23.60 -4.00
C GLU A 388 13.59 24.93 -4.56
N LYS A 389 13.21 25.31 -5.77
CA LYS A 389 13.61 26.58 -6.38
C LYS A 389 13.10 27.79 -5.61
N VAL A 390 11.84 27.76 -5.16
CA VAL A 390 11.25 28.80 -4.31
C VAL A 390 12.01 28.88 -2.98
N THR A 391 12.23 27.72 -2.34
CA THR A 391 12.95 27.62 -1.05
C THR A 391 14.40 28.07 -1.14
N ASP A 392 15.11 27.70 -2.20
CA ASP A 392 16.50 28.10 -2.41
C ASP A 392 16.65 29.62 -2.62
N THR A 393 15.66 30.26 -3.25
CA THR A 393 15.70 31.69 -3.56
C THR A 393 15.24 32.55 -2.38
N PHE A 394 14.11 32.22 -1.78
CA PHE A 394 13.42 33.02 -0.76
C PHE A 394 13.53 32.48 0.67
N GLY A 395 14.10 31.29 0.83
CA GLY A 395 14.19 30.59 2.11
C GLY A 395 12.95 29.76 2.44
N LYS A 396 13.12 28.82 3.36
CA LYS A 396 12.01 27.95 3.84
C LYS A 396 11.14 28.76 4.83
N LYS A 397 9.90 29.05 4.45
CA LYS A 397 8.91 29.67 5.36
C LYS A 397 8.12 28.54 6.05
N ASN A 398 8.28 28.40 7.37
CA ASN A 398 7.45 27.51 8.19
C ASN A 398 6.30 28.36 8.74
N THR A 399 5.09 28.13 8.23
CA THR A 399 3.88 28.77 8.75
C THR A 399 3.36 28.00 9.95
N ILE A 400 3.16 28.66 11.08
CA ILE A 400 2.60 28.08 12.31
C ILE A 400 1.30 28.86 12.61
N ALA A 401 0.17 28.16 12.66
CA ALA A 401 -1.09 28.72 13.12
C ALA A 401 -1.21 28.52 14.63
N VAL A 402 -1.41 29.61 15.36
CA VAL A 402 -1.63 29.59 16.83
C VAL A 402 -3.07 29.97 17.11
N LEU A 403 -3.84 29.03 17.60
CA LEU A 403 -5.24 29.26 18.01
C LEU A 403 -5.28 29.77 19.45
N VAL A 404 -5.86 30.90 19.66
CA VAL A 404 -6.01 31.52 20.97
C VAL A 404 -7.51 31.66 21.29
N PRO A 405 -7.98 31.24 22.48
CA PRO A 405 -9.36 31.48 22.87
C PRO A 405 -9.70 32.99 22.85
N ARG A 406 -10.84 33.34 22.33
CA ARG A 406 -11.32 34.72 22.33
C ARG A 406 -11.44 35.17 23.76
N GLY A 407 -10.53 36.01 24.25
CA GLY A 407 -10.61 36.65 25.54
C GLY A 407 -11.45 37.91 25.46
N ASP A 408 -12.16 38.25 26.54
CA ASP A 408 -12.68 39.59 26.73
C ASP A 408 -11.50 40.53 27.02
N TYR A 409 -11.03 41.22 25.98
CA TYR A 409 -10.02 42.28 26.10
C TYR A 409 -10.73 43.63 26.11
#